data_1d25072f89b07cbd8db51c7709014cca
#
_entry.id   1d25072f89b07cbd8db51c7709014cca
#
_cell.length_a   1.000
_cell.length_b   1.000
_cell.length_c   1.000
_cell.angle_alpha   90.00
_cell.angle_beta   90.00
_cell.angle_gamma   90.00
#
_symmetry.space_group_name_H-M   'P 1'
#
loop_
_entity.id
_entity.type
_entity.pdbx_description
1 polymer ?
#
loop_
_entity_poly.entity_id
_entity_poly.type
_entity_poly.pdbx_seq_one_letter_code
_entity_poly.pdbx_strand_id
1 'polypeptide(L)'
;MTDLKFCEPEDIPSEFLKYEEKISQLEVGKTGKVGILKIKLENGSKNDKTVITEQYSQVPLYTQKALYYDESLPKMAHLFIMSPSGGVLQGDRYRMDISLTNKAISHITTQGATRIYKMNSNYATQLININVDKDCYLEFIPDQIIPYKNSRYYQKVLLNVDPKATLIYSEIIVPGRVAMGELFSYDICYLRTIGSDTKHEIKFIDNSVLDPKNQKMNTLGIFGNHTVVASVYISASKKFVTVLNQKINSMLKINAEIYGGSSLLPNEHGLLIRLLCNSSEIAKTEIYNIVRIARKEILGVSFTEIRKT
;
A
#
# COMPACT_ATOMS: atom_id res chain seq x y z
N MET A 1 -20.07 18.21 -8.22
CA MET A 1 -19.17 18.13 -7.05
C MET A 1 -19.13 16.68 -6.60
N THR A 2 -17.96 16.10 -6.51
CA THR A 2 -17.82 14.73 -5.98
C THR A 2 -18.17 14.77 -4.49
N ASP A 3 -19.05 13.87 -4.04
CA ASP A 3 -19.41 13.78 -2.62
C ASP A 3 -18.16 13.43 -1.80
N LEU A 4 -17.80 14.28 -0.85
CA LEU A 4 -16.69 14.06 0.09
C LEU A 4 -16.82 12.72 0.81
N LYS A 5 -18.03 12.36 1.23
CA LYS A 5 -18.32 11.11 1.92
C LYS A 5 -17.92 9.90 1.10
N PHE A 6 -17.97 9.99 -0.23
CA PHE A 6 -17.50 8.93 -1.11
C PHE A 6 -16.00 8.67 -1.01
N CYS A 7 -15.21 9.71 -0.70
CA CYS A 7 -13.75 9.64 -0.65
C CYS A 7 -13.18 9.49 0.76
N GLU A 8 -14.03 9.64 1.78
CA GLU A 8 -13.62 9.45 3.17
C GLU A 8 -13.86 8.03 3.64
N PRO A 9 -12.97 7.45 4.46
CA PRO A 9 -13.29 6.27 5.24
C PRO A 9 -14.49 6.54 6.15
N GLU A 10 -15.44 5.61 6.24
CA GLU A 10 -16.65 5.75 7.08
C GLU A 10 -16.32 5.84 8.58
N ASP A 11 -15.20 5.23 9.00
CA ASP A 11 -14.75 5.10 10.37
C ASP A 11 -13.45 5.89 10.61
N ILE A 12 -13.56 7.20 10.71
CA ILE A 12 -12.42 8.05 11.09
C ILE A 12 -12.05 7.76 12.55
N PRO A 13 -10.77 7.40 12.84
CA PRO A 13 -10.34 7.13 14.21
C PRO A 13 -10.47 8.36 15.12
N SER A 14 -10.81 8.12 16.39
CA SER A 14 -11.02 9.20 17.39
C SER A 14 -9.82 10.12 17.55
N GLU A 15 -8.62 9.63 17.29
CA GLU A 15 -7.35 10.38 17.34
C GLU A 15 -7.33 11.56 16.37
N PHE A 16 -8.15 11.54 15.33
CA PHE A 16 -8.25 12.61 14.33
C PHE A 16 -9.32 13.65 14.63
N LEU A 17 -10.33 13.34 15.47
CA LEU A 17 -11.46 14.21 15.73
C LEU A 17 -11.03 15.58 16.30
N LYS A 18 -9.99 15.61 17.11
CA LYS A 18 -9.41 16.86 17.66
C LYS A 18 -8.82 17.81 16.62
N TYR A 19 -8.59 17.33 15.40
CA TYR A 19 -8.02 18.11 14.29
C TYR A 19 -9.08 18.49 13.25
N GLU A 20 -10.32 18.05 13.43
CA GLU A 20 -11.38 18.28 12.47
C GLU A 20 -11.75 19.76 12.39
N GLU A 21 -11.57 20.33 11.20
CA GLU A 21 -11.99 21.69 10.86
C GLU A 21 -12.64 21.68 9.49
N LYS A 22 -13.64 22.52 9.30
CA LYS A 22 -14.32 22.65 8.01
C LYS A 22 -13.39 23.32 7.00
N ILE A 23 -12.89 22.57 6.03
CA ILE A 23 -12.09 23.08 4.92
C ILE A 23 -12.97 23.11 3.67
N SER A 24 -13.03 24.26 3.01
CA SER A 24 -13.61 24.34 1.67
C SER A 24 -12.71 23.61 0.68
N GLN A 25 -13.29 22.76 -0.16
CA GLN A 25 -12.55 22.06 -1.21
C GLN A 25 -12.08 23.05 -2.27
N LEU A 26 -10.81 22.97 -2.60
CA LEU A 26 -10.16 23.87 -3.54
C LEU A 26 -9.59 23.08 -4.73
N GLU A 27 -9.21 23.81 -5.77
CA GLU A 27 -8.61 23.26 -6.99
C GLU A 27 -7.24 22.61 -6.75
N VAL A 28 -6.75 21.90 -7.76
CA VAL A 28 -5.42 21.27 -7.74
C VAL A 28 -4.33 22.26 -7.38
N GLY A 29 -3.44 21.87 -6.47
CA GLY A 29 -2.37 22.72 -5.95
C GLY A 29 -2.74 23.49 -4.68
N LYS A 30 -4.02 23.47 -4.26
CA LYS A 30 -4.50 24.03 -3.00
C LYS A 30 -4.88 22.92 -2.02
N THR A 31 -5.19 23.30 -0.78
CA THR A 31 -5.64 22.37 0.28
C THR A 31 -7.05 21.83 0.02
N GLY A 32 -7.37 20.66 0.59
CA GLY A 32 -8.72 20.08 0.49
C GLY A 32 -9.07 19.48 -0.87
N LYS A 33 -8.09 18.92 -1.58
CA LYS A 33 -8.34 18.25 -2.86
C LYS A 33 -9.06 16.91 -2.67
N VAL A 34 -9.86 16.54 -3.67
CA VAL A 34 -10.42 15.21 -3.82
C VAL A 34 -9.77 14.52 -5.02
N GLY A 35 -8.98 13.49 -4.75
CA GLY A 35 -8.35 12.67 -5.79
C GLY A 35 -9.03 11.31 -5.89
N ILE A 36 -9.39 10.88 -7.09
CA ILE A 36 -10.01 9.57 -7.32
C ILE A 36 -9.29 8.85 -8.44
N LEU A 37 -9.01 7.58 -8.22
CA LEU A 37 -8.55 6.65 -9.25
C LEU A 37 -9.37 5.37 -9.17
N LYS A 38 -10.10 5.04 -10.24
CA LYS A 38 -10.76 3.74 -10.39
C LYS A 38 -10.17 3.03 -11.59
N ILE A 39 -9.75 1.79 -11.39
CA ILE A 39 -9.19 0.94 -12.44
C ILE A 39 -9.81 -0.46 -12.34
N LYS A 40 -10.24 -0.98 -13.47
CA LYS A 40 -10.60 -2.38 -13.63
C LYS A 40 -9.71 -3.03 -14.66
N LEU A 41 -9.16 -4.18 -14.31
CA LEU A 41 -8.25 -4.95 -15.12
C LEU A 41 -8.84 -6.32 -15.42
N GLU A 42 -8.77 -6.73 -16.68
CA GLU A 42 -9.25 -8.05 -17.13
C GLU A 42 -8.25 -8.67 -18.09
N ASN A 43 -8.21 -9.99 -18.14
CA ASN A 43 -7.49 -10.68 -19.20
C ASN A 43 -8.25 -10.51 -20.53
N GLY A 44 -7.57 -9.92 -21.51
CA GLY A 44 -8.13 -9.66 -22.83
C GLY A 44 -8.22 -10.95 -23.66
N SER A 45 -9.40 -11.22 -24.20
CA SER A 45 -9.69 -12.45 -24.98
C SER A 45 -8.87 -12.60 -26.28
N LYS A 46 -8.34 -11.49 -26.85
CA LYS A 46 -7.63 -11.53 -28.14
C LYS A 46 -6.14 -11.87 -28.02
N ASN A 47 -5.47 -11.43 -26.96
CA ASN A 47 -3.99 -11.50 -26.86
C ASN A 47 -3.50 -12.17 -25.57
N ASP A 48 -4.38 -12.74 -24.77
CA ASP A 48 -4.07 -13.30 -23.43
C ASP A 48 -3.24 -12.35 -22.54
N LYS A 49 -3.42 -11.02 -22.73
CA LYS A 49 -2.79 -9.98 -21.93
C LYS A 49 -3.80 -9.29 -21.03
N THR A 50 -3.39 -8.97 -19.81
CA THR A 50 -4.21 -8.15 -18.92
C THR A 50 -4.31 -6.72 -19.46
N VAL A 51 -5.51 -6.19 -19.59
CA VAL A 51 -5.79 -4.84 -20.10
C VAL A 51 -6.64 -4.05 -19.12
N ILE A 52 -6.55 -2.73 -19.17
CA ILE A 52 -7.47 -1.84 -18.44
C ILE A 52 -8.78 -1.79 -19.24
N THR A 53 -9.89 -2.25 -18.67
CA THR A 53 -11.22 -2.21 -19.27
C THR A 53 -12.03 -1.01 -18.82
N GLU A 54 -11.81 -0.54 -17.60
CA GLU A 54 -12.43 0.67 -17.06
C GLU A 54 -11.40 1.52 -16.35
N GLN A 55 -11.41 2.83 -16.60
CA GLN A 55 -10.57 3.81 -15.93
C GLN A 55 -11.32 5.11 -15.69
N TYR A 56 -11.28 5.59 -14.48
CA TYR A 56 -11.69 6.93 -14.11
C TYR A 56 -10.60 7.57 -13.24
N SER A 57 -10.24 8.80 -13.56
CA SER A 57 -9.23 9.55 -12.84
C SER A 57 -9.70 10.97 -12.55
N GLN A 58 -9.59 11.38 -11.29
CA GLN A 58 -9.75 12.76 -10.85
C GLN A 58 -8.45 13.21 -10.21
N VAL A 59 -7.86 14.26 -10.78
CA VAL A 59 -6.57 14.80 -10.31
C VAL A 59 -6.65 15.12 -8.80
N PRO A 60 -5.60 14.78 -7.99
CA PRO A 60 -4.24 14.50 -8.45
C PRO A 60 -3.91 13.03 -8.75
N LEU A 61 -4.84 12.11 -8.70
CA LEU A 61 -4.57 10.70 -8.96
C LEU A 61 -4.85 10.34 -10.41
N TYR A 62 -3.88 9.67 -11.06
CA TYR A 62 -4.07 9.10 -12.38
C TYR A 62 -3.10 7.95 -12.65
N THR A 63 -3.34 7.17 -13.70
CA THR A 63 -2.43 6.16 -14.22
C THR A 63 -2.33 6.29 -15.74
N GLN A 64 -1.19 5.88 -16.29
CA GLN A 64 -0.97 5.78 -17.73
C GLN A 64 -1.48 4.44 -18.27
N LYS A 65 -1.29 4.22 -19.57
CA LYS A 65 -1.56 2.92 -20.21
C LYS A 65 -0.72 1.82 -19.57
N ALA A 66 -1.26 0.61 -19.58
CA ALA A 66 -0.55 -0.58 -19.14
C ALA A 66 0.72 -0.81 -19.98
N LEU A 67 1.82 -1.12 -19.30
CA LEU A 67 3.11 -1.49 -19.89
C LEU A 67 3.31 -3.00 -19.78
N TYR A 68 4.06 -3.60 -20.73
CA TYR A 68 4.32 -5.04 -20.79
C TYR A 68 5.80 -5.25 -21.10
N TYR A 69 6.64 -5.24 -20.09
CA TYR A 69 8.09 -5.34 -20.25
C TYR A 69 8.70 -6.53 -19.50
N ASP A 70 7.89 -7.28 -18.73
CA ASP A 70 8.37 -8.49 -18.05
C ASP A 70 8.41 -9.65 -19.03
N GLU A 71 9.59 -10.01 -19.51
CA GLU A 71 9.79 -11.13 -20.45
C GLU A 71 9.38 -12.47 -19.87
N SER A 72 9.52 -12.65 -18.53
CA SER A 72 9.11 -13.87 -17.83
C SER A 72 7.61 -14.01 -17.71
N LEU A 73 6.87 -12.89 -17.80
CA LEU A 73 5.42 -12.83 -17.67
C LEU A 73 4.81 -11.79 -18.62
N PRO A 74 4.91 -12.00 -19.95
CA PRO A 74 4.57 -11.00 -20.97
C PRO A 74 3.10 -10.59 -21.01
N LYS A 75 2.24 -11.32 -20.30
CA LYS A 75 0.81 -10.99 -20.15
C LYS A 75 0.50 -10.10 -18.94
N MET A 76 1.45 -9.87 -18.05
CA MET A 76 1.27 -9.04 -16.87
C MET A 76 1.23 -7.56 -17.24
N ALA A 77 0.14 -6.89 -16.85
CA ALA A 77 0.04 -5.43 -16.97
C ALA A 77 0.82 -4.75 -15.84
N HIS A 78 1.71 -3.84 -16.20
CA HIS A 78 2.43 -3.00 -15.24
C HIS A 78 1.84 -1.59 -15.27
N LEU A 79 1.46 -1.08 -14.11
CA LEU A 79 0.82 0.23 -13.96
C LEU A 79 1.57 1.08 -12.95
N PHE A 80 1.72 2.37 -13.30
CA PHE A 80 2.27 3.38 -12.40
C PHE A 80 1.16 4.36 -12.00
N ILE A 81 0.87 4.42 -10.70
CA ILE A 81 -0.02 5.44 -10.15
C ILE A 81 0.81 6.70 -9.92
N MET A 82 0.33 7.80 -10.46
CA MET A 82 1.00 9.10 -10.42
C MET A 82 0.15 10.12 -9.67
N SER A 83 0.84 11.00 -8.95
CA SER A 83 0.24 12.15 -8.28
C SER A 83 1.09 13.40 -8.55
N PRO A 84 0.76 14.22 -9.55
CA PRO A 84 1.57 15.37 -9.94
C PRO A 84 1.49 16.55 -8.95
N SER A 85 0.68 16.47 -7.91
CA SER A 85 0.45 17.57 -6.97
C SER A 85 1.55 17.78 -5.93
N GLY A 86 2.73 17.20 -6.10
CA GLY A 86 3.85 17.33 -5.15
C GLY A 86 3.67 16.54 -3.85
N GLY A 87 2.45 16.42 -3.32
CA GLY A 87 2.14 15.65 -2.11
C GLY A 87 0.73 15.88 -1.59
N VAL A 88 0.44 15.27 -0.47
CA VAL A 88 -0.85 15.30 0.24
C VAL A 88 -0.86 16.46 1.20
N LEU A 89 -1.89 17.29 1.14
CA LEU A 89 -2.07 18.50 1.93
C LEU A 89 -3.20 18.34 2.96
N GLN A 90 -3.32 19.29 3.86
CA GLN A 90 -4.41 19.31 4.84
C GLN A 90 -5.78 19.30 4.17
N GLY A 91 -6.69 18.47 4.69
CA GLY A 91 -8.05 18.33 4.15
C GLY A 91 -8.15 17.53 2.84
N ASP A 92 -7.03 17.01 2.29
CA ASP A 92 -7.07 16.17 1.10
C ASP A 92 -7.76 14.83 1.39
N ARG A 93 -8.56 14.38 0.42
CA ARG A 93 -9.29 13.10 0.46
C ARG A 93 -9.01 12.33 -0.81
N TYR A 94 -8.27 11.24 -0.70
CA TYR A 94 -7.89 10.40 -1.84
C TYR A 94 -8.59 9.05 -1.77
N ARG A 95 -9.08 8.59 -2.91
CA ARG A 95 -9.66 7.26 -3.07
C ARG A 95 -9.09 6.53 -4.26
N MET A 96 -8.73 5.27 -4.05
CA MET A 96 -8.31 4.35 -5.10
C MET A 96 -9.20 3.10 -5.05
N ASP A 97 -9.84 2.77 -6.17
CA ASP A 97 -10.60 1.53 -6.35
C ASP A 97 -9.91 0.71 -7.46
N ILE A 98 -9.34 -0.43 -7.10
CA ILE A 98 -8.59 -1.31 -8.00
C ILE A 98 -9.29 -2.66 -8.03
N SER A 99 -9.69 -3.13 -9.21
CA SER A 99 -10.38 -4.40 -9.38
C SER A 99 -9.73 -5.24 -10.47
N LEU A 100 -9.48 -6.51 -10.15
CA LEU A 100 -9.00 -7.52 -11.09
C LEU A 100 -10.05 -8.60 -11.25
N THR A 101 -10.42 -8.88 -12.50
CA THR A 101 -11.39 -9.93 -12.85
C THR A 101 -10.86 -10.76 -14.03
N ASN A 102 -11.54 -11.85 -14.35
CA ASN A 102 -11.26 -12.66 -15.55
C ASN A 102 -9.77 -13.07 -15.67
N LYS A 103 -9.18 -13.63 -14.61
CA LYS A 103 -7.78 -14.11 -14.57
C LYS A 103 -6.73 -13.05 -14.90
N ALA A 104 -7.01 -11.80 -14.62
CA ALA A 104 -6.06 -10.70 -14.80
C ALA A 104 -4.80 -10.89 -13.93
N ILE A 105 -3.66 -10.49 -14.48
CA ILE A 105 -2.37 -10.53 -13.80
C ILE A 105 -1.75 -9.14 -13.89
N SER A 106 -1.48 -8.50 -12.76
CA SER A 106 -0.96 -7.12 -12.77
C SER A 106 0.07 -6.87 -11.68
N HIS A 107 1.03 -6.00 -11.99
CA HIS A 107 1.90 -5.32 -11.03
C HIS A 107 1.57 -3.83 -11.04
N ILE A 108 1.16 -3.29 -9.91
CA ILE A 108 0.82 -1.89 -9.74
C ILE A 108 1.76 -1.28 -8.71
N THR A 109 2.32 -0.12 -9.03
CA THR A 109 3.17 0.64 -8.11
C THR A 109 2.89 2.14 -8.24
N THR A 110 3.44 2.94 -7.34
CA THR A 110 3.43 4.40 -7.49
C THR A 110 4.70 4.88 -8.19
N GLN A 111 4.65 5.99 -8.91
CA GLN A 111 5.84 6.56 -9.56
C GLN A 111 6.84 7.11 -8.54
N GLY A 112 6.38 7.54 -7.38
CA GLY A 112 7.22 8.03 -6.29
C GLY A 112 6.53 7.94 -4.94
N ALA A 113 7.24 8.39 -3.91
CA ALA A 113 6.79 8.37 -2.52
C ALA A 113 5.55 9.22 -2.28
N THR A 114 4.67 8.76 -1.39
CA THR A 114 3.54 9.53 -0.88
C THR A 114 4.02 10.50 0.19
N ARG A 115 4.19 11.77 -0.19
CA ARG A 115 4.67 12.83 0.71
C ARG A 115 3.50 13.48 1.42
N ILE A 116 3.46 13.41 2.75
CA ILE A 116 2.41 14.04 3.56
C ILE A 116 2.95 15.35 4.09
N TYR A 117 2.48 16.47 3.56
CA TYR A 117 2.99 17.79 3.91
C TYR A 117 2.54 18.23 5.31
N LYS A 118 3.27 19.22 5.87
CA LYS A 118 2.91 19.91 7.10
C LYS A 118 1.47 20.43 7.03
N MET A 119 0.73 20.27 8.12
CA MET A 119 -0.66 20.73 8.27
C MET A 119 -0.78 21.68 9.45
N ASN A 120 -1.44 22.81 9.24
CA ASN A 120 -1.75 23.76 10.32
C ASN A 120 -3.07 23.37 11.00
N SER A 121 -4.03 22.87 10.22
CA SER A 121 -5.33 22.39 10.69
C SER A 121 -5.73 21.12 9.92
N ASN A 122 -6.78 20.42 10.38
CA ASN A 122 -7.35 19.25 9.75
C ASN A 122 -6.32 18.11 9.54
N TYR A 123 -6.68 17.10 8.78
CA TYR A 123 -5.88 15.91 8.42
C TYR A 123 -6.19 15.50 6.99
N ALA A 124 -5.39 14.62 6.43
CA ALA A 124 -5.66 14.02 5.14
C ALA A 124 -6.02 12.53 5.27
N THR A 125 -6.85 12.04 4.35
CA THR A 125 -7.19 10.62 4.27
C THR A 125 -6.91 10.01 2.91
N GLN A 126 -6.62 8.72 2.92
CA GLN A 126 -6.55 7.88 1.72
C GLN A 126 -7.32 6.59 1.96
N LEU A 127 -8.31 6.34 1.12
CA LEU A 127 -9.06 5.09 1.08
C LEU A 127 -8.61 4.28 -0.14
N ILE A 128 -8.18 3.04 0.07
CA ILE A 128 -7.76 2.13 -0.99
C ILE A 128 -8.62 0.87 -0.93
N ASN A 129 -9.37 0.60 -1.98
CA ASN A 129 -10.17 -0.61 -2.12
C ASN A 129 -9.54 -1.50 -3.20
N ILE A 130 -9.17 -2.72 -2.84
CA ILE A 130 -8.58 -3.69 -3.75
C ILE A 130 -9.49 -4.91 -3.80
N ASN A 131 -10.00 -5.23 -4.98
CA ASN A 131 -10.83 -6.41 -5.22
C ASN A 131 -10.10 -7.34 -6.19
N VAL A 132 -9.82 -8.56 -5.76
CA VAL A 132 -9.10 -9.54 -6.57
C VAL A 132 -9.96 -10.79 -6.69
N ASP A 133 -10.57 -10.97 -7.85
CA ASP A 133 -11.44 -12.10 -8.15
C ASP A 133 -10.65 -13.38 -8.37
N LYS A 134 -11.38 -14.49 -8.37
CA LYS A 134 -10.86 -15.84 -8.56
C LYS A 134 -9.88 -15.94 -9.74
N ASP A 135 -8.77 -16.66 -9.51
CA ASP A 135 -7.70 -16.94 -10.46
C ASP A 135 -6.93 -15.69 -10.93
N CYS A 136 -7.17 -14.52 -10.32
CA CYS A 136 -6.40 -13.29 -10.55
C CYS A 136 -5.14 -13.23 -9.67
N TYR A 137 -4.14 -12.46 -10.14
CA TYR A 137 -2.89 -12.23 -9.44
C TYR A 137 -2.54 -10.75 -9.45
N LEU A 138 -2.39 -10.15 -8.29
CA LEU A 138 -2.02 -8.74 -8.13
C LEU A 138 -0.82 -8.58 -7.20
N GLU A 139 0.16 -7.83 -7.66
CA GLU A 139 1.18 -7.18 -6.83
C GLU A 139 0.88 -5.69 -6.77
N PHE A 140 0.51 -5.18 -5.59
CA PHE A 140 0.39 -3.75 -5.35
C PHE A 140 1.50 -3.31 -4.39
N ILE A 141 2.56 -2.76 -4.96
CA ILE A 141 3.82 -2.43 -4.27
C ILE A 141 4.09 -0.93 -4.43
N PRO A 142 3.38 -0.06 -3.67
CA PRO A 142 3.61 1.37 -3.69
C PRO A 142 4.94 1.74 -3.05
N ASP A 143 5.47 2.92 -3.39
CA ASP A 143 6.63 3.50 -2.71
C ASP A 143 6.25 3.98 -1.30
N GLN A 144 7.26 4.37 -0.53
CA GLN A 144 7.13 4.74 0.87
C GLN A 144 6.24 5.97 1.13
N ILE A 145 5.63 5.99 2.30
CA ILE A 145 4.93 7.13 2.88
C ILE A 145 5.95 7.93 3.68
N ILE A 146 6.03 9.24 3.40
CA ILE A 146 6.95 10.19 4.06
C ILE A 146 6.13 11.23 4.81
N PRO A 147 5.83 11.06 6.09
CA PRO A 147 5.12 12.05 6.89
C PRO A 147 6.08 13.18 7.29
N TYR A 148 5.81 14.41 6.85
CA TYR A 148 6.59 15.61 7.21
C TYR A 148 6.24 16.08 8.62
N LYS A 149 7.06 16.93 9.17
CA LYS A 149 6.81 17.57 10.49
C LYS A 149 5.39 18.15 10.56
N ASN A 150 4.68 17.86 11.65
CA ASN A 150 3.28 18.28 11.92
C ASN A 150 2.27 17.80 10.85
N SER A 151 2.53 16.71 10.14
CA SER A 151 1.55 16.09 9.25
C SER A 151 0.61 15.15 10.02
N ARG A 152 -0.60 14.93 9.46
CA ARG A 152 -1.65 14.08 10.02
C ARG A 152 -2.27 13.27 8.91
N TYR A 153 -2.14 11.97 8.98
CA TYR A 153 -2.53 11.12 7.87
C TYR A 153 -3.21 9.84 8.35
N TYR A 154 -4.39 9.57 7.79
CA TYR A 154 -5.09 8.33 7.96
C TYR A 154 -5.24 7.60 6.63
N GLN A 155 -4.75 6.37 6.55
CA GLN A 155 -4.94 5.49 5.41
C GLN A 155 -5.76 4.28 5.84
N LYS A 156 -6.81 3.98 5.08
CA LYS A 156 -7.59 2.75 5.20
C LYS A 156 -7.48 1.95 3.93
N VAL A 157 -7.11 0.69 4.06
CA VAL A 157 -6.96 -0.25 2.95
C VAL A 157 -7.91 -1.42 3.16
N LEU A 158 -8.74 -1.69 2.16
CA LEU A 158 -9.67 -2.82 2.14
C LEU A 158 -9.19 -3.81 1.07
N LEU A 159 -8.84 -5.01 1.51
CA LEU A 159 -8.34 -6.10 0.65
C LEU A 159 -9.41 -7.18 0.56
N ASN A 160 -10.21 -7.18 -0.52
CA ASN A 160 -11.20 -8.21 -0.80
C ASN A 160 -10.59 -9.21 -1.79
N VAL A 161 -10.28 -10.40 -1.33
CA VAL A 161 -9.51 -11.37 -2.11
C VAL A 161 -10.23 -12.73 -2.14
N ASP A 162 -10.51 -13.22 -3.35
CA ASP A 162 -11.03 -14.59 -3.51
C ASP A 162 -10.02 -15.61 -2.99
N PRO A 163 -10.44 -16.69 -2.31
CA PRO A 163 -9.54 -17.71 -1.79
C PRO A 163 -8.66 -18.41 -2.83
N LYS A 164 -9.01 -18.30 -4.12
CA LYS A 164 -8.23 -18.82 -5.26
C LYS A 164 -7.44 -17.76 -6.00
N ALA A 165 -7.49 -16.51 -5.54
CA ALA A 165 -6.69 -15.41 -6.06
C ALA A 165 -5.38 -15.28 -5.28
N THR A 166 -4.50 -14.43 -5.80
CA THR A 166 -3.30 -13.99 -5.09
C THR A 166 -3.22 -12.49 -5.07
N LEU A 167 -2.98 -11.93 -3.89
CA LEU A 167 -2.63 -10.54 -3.68
C LEU A 167 -1.34 -10.46 -2.87
N ILE A 168 -0.40 -9.63 -3.33
CA ILE A 168 0.75 -9.17 -2.56
C ILE A 168 0.59 -7.66 -2.44
N TYR A 169 0.41 -7.17 -1.22
CA TYR A 169 0.30 -5.74 -0.92
C TYR A 169 1.40 -5.34 0.06
N SER A 170 2.02 -4.19 -0.16
CA SER A 170 3.05 -3.68 0.76
C SER A 170 2.85 -2.23 1.16
N GLU A 171 3.39 -1.89 2.33
CA GLU A 171 3.44 -0.55 2.88
C GLU A 171 4.84 -0.30 3.46
N ILE A 172 5.37 0.90 3.25
CA ILE A 172 6.61 1.35 3.89
C ILE A 172 6.34 2.73 4.50
N ILE A 173 6.65 2.89 5.78
CA ILE A 173 6.59 4.18 6.47
C ILE A 173 8.00 4.55 6.91
N VAL A 174 8.45 5.73 6.50
CA VAL A 174 9.72 6.31 6.95
C VAL A 174 9.50 7.34 8.06
N PRO A 175 10.52 7.66 8.87
CA PRO A 175 10.35 8.50 10.06
C PRO A 175 10.10 9.99 9.76
N GLY A 176 10.16 10.39 8.50
CA GLY A 176 10.04 11.77 8.04
C GLY A 176 11.12 12.15 7.03
N ARG A 177 11.37 13.44 6.87
CA ARG A 177 12.48 13.95 6.03
C ARG A 177 13.79 13.96 6.79
N VAL A 178 14.42 12.81 6.93
CA VAL A 178 15.66 12.64 7.72
C VAL A 178 16.75 13.63 7.30
N ALA A 179 16.95 13.82 5.98
CA ALA A 179 17.90 14.78 5.43
C ALA A 179 17.63 16.25 5.82
N MET A 180 16.42 16.55 6.28
CA MET A 180 16.00 17.87 6.78
C MET A 180 15.94 17.94 8.32
N GLY A 181 16.45 16.92 9.01
CA GLY A 181 16.42 16.82 10.47
C GLY A 181 15.06 16.44 11.05
N GLU A 182 14.12 15.98 10.24
CA GLU A 182 12.79 15.55 10.70
C GLU A 182 12.77 14.06 10.95
N LEU A 183 12.92 13.66 12.20
CA LEU A 183 12.82 12.28 12.66
C LEU A 183 11.61 12.17 13.61
N PHE A 184 10.58 11.40 13.24
CA PHE A 184 9.35 11.24 14.03
C PHE A 184 8.75 12.58 14.50
N SER A 185 8.73 13.56 13.59
CA SER A 185 8.28 14.92 13.89
C SER A 185 6.84 15.22 13.42
N TYR A 186 6.15 14.23 12.87
CA TYR A 186 4.74 14.32 12.48
C TYR A 186 3.82 14.22 13.70
N ASP A 187 2.56 14.64 13.54
CA ASP A 187 1.57 14.59 14.63
C ASP A 187 1.03 13.16 14.78
N ILE A 188 0.58 12.55 13.68
CA ILE A 188 0.05 11.19 13.65
C ILE A 188 0.08 10.61 12.23
N CYS A 189 0.45 9.34 12.12
CA CYS A 189 0.31 8.53 10.92
C CYS A 189 -0.39 7.22 11.31
N TYR A 190 -1.63 7.03 10.84
CA TYR A 190 -2.42 5.86 11.16
C TYR A 190 -2.73 5.07 9.89
N LEU A 191 -2.27 3.84 9.82
CA LEU A 191 -2.59 2.91 8.74
C LEU A 191 -3.48 1.80 9.28
N ARG A 192 -4.59 1.56 8.59
CA ARG A 192 -5.51 0.45 8.86
C ARG A 192 -5.67 -0.41 7.63
N THR A 193 -5.34 -1.68 7.72
CA THR A 193 -5.52 -2.67 6.65
C THR A 193 -6.50 -3.74 7.10
N ILE A 194 -7.56 -3.92 6.33
CA ILE A 194 -8.62 -4.90 6.58
C ILE A 194 -8.63 -5.90 5.43
N GLY A 195 -8.41 -7.17 5.73
CA GLY A 195 -8.55 -8.27 4.77
C GLY A 195 -9.90 -8.96 4.92
N SER A 196 -10.56 -9.20 3.79
CA SER A 196 -11.82 -9.94 3.70
C SER A 196 -11.84 -10.85 2.46
N ASP A 197 -12.78 -11.76 2.43
CA ASP A 197 -13.06 -12.52 1.22
C ASP A 197 -14.13 -11.84 0.35
N THR A 198 -14.46 -12.43 -0.79
CA THR A 198 -15.48 -11.93 -1.74
C THR A 198 -16.90 -11.90 -1.18
N LYS A 199 -17.14 -12.50 0.00
CA LYS A 199 -18.41 -12.39 0.75
C LYS A 199 -18.37 -11.27 1.78
N HIS A 200 -17.28 -10.48 1.80
CA HIS A 200 -17.01 -9.42 2.78
C HIS A 200 -16.86 -9.92 4.23
N GLU A 201 -16.58 -11.22 4.43
CA GLU A 201 -16.23 -11.74 5.74
C GLU A 201 -14.82 -11.30 6.12
N ILE A 202 -14.69 -10.53 7.20
CA ILE A 202 -13.40 -10.04 7.69
C ILE A 202 -12.54 -11.21 8.14
N LYS A 203 -11.33 -11.30 7.61
CA LYS A 203 -10.34 -12.32 7.94
C LYS A 203 -9.26 -11.80 8.89
N PHE A 204 -8.89 -10.53 8.74
CA PHE A 204 -7.96 -9.87 9.66
C PHE A 204 -8.15 -8.35 9.63
N ILE A 205 -7.73 -7.71 10.71
CA ILE A 205 -7.58 -6.25 10.82
C ILE A 205 -6.19 -5.99 11.39
N ASP A 206 -5.44 -5.14 10.72
CA ASP A 206 -4.14 -4.66 11.20
C ASP A 206 -4.16 -3.14 11.32
N ASN A 207 -3.77 -2.63 12.49
CA ASN A 207 -3.71 -1.21 12.77
C ASN A 207 -2.27 -0.84 13.17
N SER A 208 -1.68 0.10 12.44
CA SER A 208 -0.40 0.72 12.78
C SER A 208 -0.62 2.17 13.12
N VAL A 209 -0.57 2.51 14.42
CA VAL A 209 -0.77 3.88 14.92
C VAL A 209 0.57 4.42 15.38
N LEU A 210 1.09 5.39 14.65
CA LEU A 210 2.35 6.07 14.95
C LEU A 210 2.03 7.51 15.39
N ASP A 211 2.12 7.76 16.70
CA ASP A 211 1.83 9.04 17.35
C ASP A 211 3.06 9.50 18.16
N PRO A 212 4.07 10.09 17.51
CA PRO A 212 5.32 10.48 18.17
C PRO A 212 5.17 11.49 19.29
N LYS A 213 4.05 12.23 19.33
CA LYS A 213 3.77 13.18 20.41
C LYS A 213 3.39 12.48 21.71
N ASN A 214 2.73 11.33 21.62
CA ASN A 214 2.23 10.59 22.77
C ASN A 214 2.96 9.25 23.00
N GLN A 215 3.81 8.83 22.04
CA GLN A 215 4.53 7.57 22.09
C GLN A 215 6.03 7.80 21.87
N LYS A 216 6.85 7.14 22.68
CA LYS A 216 8.29 7.14 22.47
C LYS A 216 8.66 6.12 21.38
N MET A 217 8.88 6.59 20.14
CA MET A 217 9.08 5.74 18.96
C MET A 217 10.24 4.73 19.07
N ASN A 218 11.32 5.09 19.74
CA ASN A 218 12.49 4.23 19.90
C ASN A 218 12.39 3.21 21.05
N THR A 219 11.19 2.88 21.52
CA THR A 219 10.99 1.79 22.47
C THR A 219 11.03 0.43 21.79
N LEU A 220 11.43 -0.61 22.54
CA LEU A 220 11.62 -1.97 22.03
C LEU A 220 10.36 -2.55 21.35
N GLY A 221 9.18 -2.17 21.82
CA GLY A 221 7.90 -2.64 21.27
C GLY A 221 7.41 -1.89 20.03
N ILE A 222 8.10 -0.82 19.59
CA ILE A 222 7.72 -0.01 18.42
C ILE A 222 8.82 -0.11 17.36
N PHE A 223 9.85 0.74 17.39
CA PHE A 223 10.93 0.72 16.42
C PHE A 223 12.26 0.19 16.98
N GLY A 224 12.46 0.22 18.30
CA GLY A 224 13.75 -0.09 18.90
C GLY A 224 14.84 0.84 18.37
N ASN A 225 15.86 0.26 17.72
CA ASN A 225 16.96 0.99 17.09
C ASN A 225 16.75 1.28 15.60
N HIS A 226 15.59 0.91 15.05
CA HIS A 226 15.25 1.12 13.65
C HIS A 226 14.37 2.37 13.47
N THR A 227 14.21 2.81 12.24
CA THR A 227 13.44 4.03 11.94
C THR A 227 12.38 3.84 10.85
N VAL A 228 12.45 2.77 10.08
CA VAL A 228 11.53 2.45 8.99
C VAL A 228 10.77 1.19 9.33
N VAL A 229 9.46 1.20 9.13
CA VAL A 229 8.62 0.00 9.20
C VAL A 229 8.07 -0.34 7.83
N ALA A 230 8.13 -1.62 7.48
CA ALA A 230 7.47 -2.14 6.30
C ALA A 230 6.55 -3.31 6.65
N SER A 231 5.41 -3.38 5.98
CA SER A 231 4.46 -4.47 6.07
C SER A 231 4.22 -5.06 4.70
N VAL A 232 4.19 -6.39 4.61
CA VAL A 232 3.78 -7.09 3.39
C VAL A 232 2.68 -8.07 3.74
N TYR A 233 1.55 -7.94 3.07
CA TYR A 233 0.40 -8.83 3.18
C TYR A 233 0.36 -9.72 1.94
N ILE A 234 0.36 -11.03 2.14
CA ILE A 234 0.22 -12.00 1.05
C ILE A 234 -1.05 -12.79 1.30
N SER A 235 -2.07 -12.59 0.47
CA SER A 235 -3.23 -13.47 0.40
C SER A 235 -3.03 -14.43 -0.76
N ALA A 236 -3.08 -15.72 -0.49
CA ALA A 236 -2.89 -16.77 -1.49
C ALA A 236 -3.59 -18.05 -1.04
N SER A 237 -3.72 -19.03 -1.94
CA SER A 237 -4.28 -20.33 -1.56
C SER A 237 -3.42 -21.01 -0.50
N LYS A 238 -4.06 -21.73 0.44
CA LYS A 238 -3.43 -22.39 1.60
C LYS A 238 -2.20 -23.22 1.25
N LYS A 239 -2.20 -23.90 0.10
CA LYS A 239 -1.06 -24.72 -0.36
C LYS A 239 0.26 -23.93 -0.48
N PHE A 240 0.18 -22.62 -0.75
CA PHE A 240 1.37 -21.76 -0.87
C PHE A 240 1.75 -21.08 0.44
N VAL A 241 0.78 -20.77 1.29
CA VAL A 241 0.96 -19.93 2.48
C VAL A 241 2.02 -20.49 3.42
N THR A 242 1.94 -21.78 3.75
CA THR A 242 2.90 -22.44 4.65
C THR A 242 4.31 -22.47 4.08
N VAL A 243 4.44 -22.83 2.79
CA VAL A 243 5.75 -22.88 2.10
C VAL A 243 6.38 -21.50 2.02
N LEU A 244 5.58 -20.49 1.66
CA LEU A 244 6.03 -19.10 1.61
C LEU A 244 6.51 -18.60 2.97
N ASN A 245 5.76 -18.91 4.06
CA ASN A 245 6.14 -18.52 5.41
C ASN A 245 7.52 -19.09 5.79
N GLN A 246 7.76 -20.36 5.52
CA GLN A 246 9.06 -21.00 5.79
C GLN A 246 10.19 -20.39 4.96
N LYS A 247 9.98 -20.22 3.63
CA LYS A 247 11.01 -19.66 2.74
C LYS A 247 11.34 -18.20 3.06
N ILE A 248 10.32 -17.38 3.34
CA ILE A 248 10.52 -15.98 3.69
C ILE A 248 11.29 -15.87 5.00
N ASN A 249 10.89 -16.60 6.06
CA ASN A 249 11.63 -16.58 7.33
C ASN A 249 13.06 -17.10 7.20
N SER A 250 13.32 -18.08 6.33
CA SER A 250 14.67 -18.57 6.05
C SER A 250 15.52 -17.58 5.25
N MET A 251 14.89 -16.74 4.42
CA MET A 251 15.56 -15.70 3.64
C MET A 251 15.90 -14.49 4.48
N LEU A 252 15.02 -14.08 5.39
CA LEU A 252 15.21 -12.91 6.22
C LEU A 252 16.39 -13.08 7.18
N LYS A 253 17.47 -12.33 6.93
CA LYS A 253 18.65 -12.31 7.79
C LYS A 253 18.54 -11.15 8.77
N ILE A 254 18.13 -11.45 9.99
CA ILE A 254 18.08 -10.46 11.08
C ILE A 254 19.51 -10.02 11.41
N ASN A 255 19.75 -8.72 11.39
CA ASN A 255 21.02 -8.09 11.74
C ASN A 255 20.78 -6.67 12.31
N ALA A 256 21.82 -5.86 12.46
CA ALA A 256 21.69 -4.50 12.99
C ALA A 256 20.85 -3.55 12.10
N GLU A 257 20.65 -3.87 10.83
CA GLU A 257 19.92 -3.03 9.87
C GLU A 257 18.49 -3.50 9.60
N ILE A 258 18.19 -4.79 9.87
CA ILE A 258 16.91 -5.42 9.60
C ILE A 258 16.50 -6.30 10.77
N TYR A 259 15.29 -6.06 11.25
CA TYR A 259 14.63 -6.92 12.23
C TYR A 259 13.19 -7.22 11.74
N GLY A 260 12.77 -8.48 11.78
CA GLY A 260 11.41 -8.82 11.39
C GLY A 260 11.20 -10.30 11.14
N GLY A 261 10.04 -10.61 10.61
CA GLY A 261 9.65 -11.99 10.32
C GLY A 261 8.30 -12.07 9.61
N SER A 262 7.97 -13.28 9.21
CA SER A 262 6.69 -13.63 8.60
C SER A 262 5.88 -14.51 9.56
N SER A 263 4.59 -14.26 9.63
CA SER A 263 3.61 -15.05 10.38
C SER A 263 2.37 -15.35 9.56
N LEU A 264 1.73 -16.46 9.89
CA LEU A 264 0.44 -16.83 9.30
C LEU A 264 -0.67 -15.86 9.82
N LEU A 265 -1.51 -15.40 8.92
CA LEU A 265 -2.75 -14.73 9.29
C LEU A 265 -3.77 -15.73 9.85
N PRO A 266 -4.77 -15.29 10.62
CA PRO A 266 -5.78 -16.18 11.20
C PRO A 266 -6.38 -17.14 10.17
N ASN A 267 -6.58 -18.41 10.56
CA ASN A 267 -7.12 -19.48 9.71
C ASN A 267 -6.35 -19.71 8.39
N GLU A 268 -5.05 -19.36 8.36
CA GLU A 268 -4.18 -19.51 7.19
C GLU A 268 -4.69 -18.77 5.94
N HIS A 269 -5.37 -17.63 6.12
CA HIS A 269 -5.85 -16.80 5.02
C HIS A 269 -4.75 -16.02 4.30
N GLY A 270 -3.52 -16.16 4.73
CA GLY A 270 -2.36 -15.49 4.14
C GLY A 270 -1.22 -15.32 5.12
N LEU A 271 -0.34 -14.39 4.80
CA LEU A 271 0.85 -14.03 5.58
C LEU A 271 0.85 -12.53 5.88
N LEU A 272 1.33 -12.17 7.05
CA LEU A 272 1.82 -10.84 7.38
C LEU A 272 3.32 -10.93 7.61
N ILE A 273 4.08 -10.16 6.86
CA ILE A 273 5.51 -9.96 7.06
C ILE A 273 5.69 -8.55 7.59
N ARG A 274 6.36 -8.40 8.75
CA ARG A 274 6.68 -7.11 9.34
C ARG A 274 8.19 -6.96 9.41
N LEU A 275 8.68 -5.83 8.90
CA LEU A 275 10.11 -5.51 8.89
C LEU A 275 10.33 -4.16 9.54
N LEU A 276 11.35 -4.07 10.39
CA LEU A 276 11.94 -2.84 10.88
C LEU A 276 13.30 -2.68 10.21
N CYS A 277 13.55 -1.55 9.59
CA CYS A 277 14.76 -1.29 8.82
C CYS A 277 15.35 0.08 9.17
N ASN A 278 16.61 0.29 8.78
CA ASN A 278 17.29 1.58 8.96
C ASN A 278 17.10 2.52 7.76
N SER A 279 16.70 2.00 6.60
CA SER A 279 16.38 2.83 5.43
C SER A 279 15.24 2.24 4.59
N SER A 280 14.61 3.09 3.77
CA SER A 280 13.57 2.68 2.82
C SER A 280 14.13 1.79 1.70
N GLU A 281 15.39 1.97 1.32
CA GLU A 281 16.07 1.17 0.30
C GLU A 281 16.21 -0.27 0.76
N ILE A 282 16.62 -0.49 2.02
CA ILE A 282 16.69 -1.82 2.64
C ILE A 282 15.30 -2.46 2.66
N ALA A 283 14.29 -1.73 3.16
CA ALA A 283 12.92 -2.22 3.20
C ALA A 283 12.40 -2.61 1.81
N LYS A 284 12.66 -1.79 0.79
CA LYS A 284 12.27 -2.05 -0.60
C LYS A 284 12.96 -3.27 -1.19
N THR A 285 14.25 -3.43 -0.93
CA THR A 285 15.04 -4.59 -1.36
C THR A 285 14.44 -5.87 -0.78
N GLU A 286 14.12 -5.88 0.51
CA GLU A 286 13.50 -7.06 1.14
C GLU A 286 12.09 -7.35 0.63
N ILE A 287 11.27 -6.32 0.38
CA ILE A 287 9.96 -6.50 -0.27
C ILE A 287 10.12 -7.15 -1.64
N TYR A 288 11.08 -6.70 -2.45
CA TYR A 288 11.32 -7.32 -3.76
C TYR A 288 11.85 -8.76 -3.65
N ASN A 289 12.64 -9.08 -2.63
CA ASN A 289 13.06 -10.45 -2.35
C ASN A 289 11.85 -11.34 -1.99
N ILE A 290 10.92 -10.82 -1.17
CA ILE A 290 9.66 -11.50 -0.84
C ILE A 290 8.81 -11.73 -2.10
N VAL A 291 8.63 -10.70 -2.93
CA VAL A 291 7.88 -10.81 -4.20
C VAL A 291 8.54 -11.85 -5.13
N ARG A 292 9.87 -11.87 -5.21
CA ARG A 292 10.63 -12.85 -6.01
C ARG A 292 10.35 -14.29 -5.56
N ILE A 293 10.34 -14.54 -4.26
CA ILE A 293 10.00 -15.85 -3.69
C ILE A 293 8.55 -16.20 -4.02
N ALA A 294 7.62 -15.27 -3.80
CA ALA A 294 6.19 -15.50 -4.03
C ALA A 294 5.89 -15.80 -5.51
N ARG A 295 6.45 -15.03 -6.45
CA ARG A 295 6.28 -15.28 -7.88
C ARG A 295 6.80 -16.67 -8.29
N LYS A 296 7.98 -17.04 -7.80
CA LYS A 296 8.57 -18.33 -8.12
C LYS A 296 7.71 -19.48 -7.62
N GLU A 297 7.16 -19.37 -6.41
CA GLU A 297 6.33 -20.42 -5.83
C GLU A 297 4.93 -20.49 -6.45
N ILE A 298 4.31 -19.37 -6.74
CA ILE A 298 2.90 -19.30 -7.16
C ILE A 298 2.77 -19.40 -8.67
N LEU A 299 3.62 -18.68 -9.41
CA LEU A 299 3.55 -18.58 -10.87
C LEU A 299 4.64 -19.37 -11.59
N GLY A 300 5.68 -19.88 -10.89
CA GLY A 300 6.81 -20.60 -11.48
C GLY A 300 7.76 -19.71 -12.31
N VAL A 301 7.65 -18.37 -12.23
CA VAL A 301 8.42 -17.42 -13.05
C VAL A 301 9.34 -16.55 -12.20
N SER A 302 10.39 -16.00 -12.84
CA SER A 302 11.27 -15.03 -12.19
C SER A 302 10.60 -13.66 -12.05
N PHE A 303 11.12 -12.84 -11.12
CA PHE A 303 10.72 -11.45 -10.95
C PHE A 303 11.73 -10.54 -11.64
N THR A 304 11.24 -9.68 -12.52
CA THR A 304 12.03 -8.61 -13.14
C THR A 304 11.77 -7.31 -12.39
N GLU A 305 12.83 -6.74 -11.81
CA GLU A 305 12.71 -5.50 -11.06
C GLU A 305 12.39 -4.33 -11.99
N ILE A 306 11.41 -3.52 -11.58
CA ILE A 306 10.99 -2.33 -12.31
C ILE A 306 11.96 -1.19 -12.03
N ARG A 307 12.67 -0.74 -13.07
CA ARG A 307 13.42 0.52 -12.98
C ARG A 307 12.46 1.68 -13.18
N LYS A 308 12.33 2.53 -12.15
CA LYS A 308 11.61 3.80 -12.22
C LYS A 308 12.62 4.85 -12.71
N THR A 309 12.45 5.31 -13.93
CA THR A 309 13.26 6.40 -14.52
C THR A 309 12.59 7.75 -14.26
#